data_2c4cbc3aebf1202868b54f714f310142
#
_entry.id   2c4cbc3aebf1202868b54f714f310142
#
_cell.length_a   1.000
_cell.length_b   1.000
_cell.length_c   1.000
_cell.angle_alpha   90.00
_cell.angle_beta   90.00
_cell.angle_gamma   90.00
#
_symmetry.space_group_name_H-M   'P 1'
#
loop_
_entity.id
_entity.type
_entity.pdbx_description
1 polymer ?
#
loop_
_entity_poly.entity_id
_entity_poly.type
_entity_poly.pdbx_seq_one_letter_code
_entity_poly.pdbx_strand_id
1 'polypeptide(L)'
;VGEQSPASLINYYTESYSLHPLNLNFKRTIIMSKKVFLRRKDLGGHLPKAVTAEAKTRLSSVYVNRQPLKGFSPEEEKKYMQGILDVSPEHVDWPKHSKNFWADLSIPVSFTGIELEIGKDENGAPLSIMDYIKYNFAIKHPYVALTKEEMETDITKKFYIQDLLREDKVKNNSIKLKKDADKEFIKVSSNLSNMKRILRLMSNTNPDRMTDDQIENSLYELKNASPKKFVRISTDKNLEVKAEIEEMISAGVLRKIGNQIIFIDEILGDTTEDTVIHLKDKKNSGKLTILRAKLKELSLI
;
A
#
# COMPACT_ATOMS: atom_id res chain seq x y z
N VAL A 1 -51.48 7.72 -17.82
CA VAL A 1 -50.24 7.13 -18.29
C VAL A 1 -49.16 7.60 -17.33
N GLY A 2 -48.86 6.83 -16.30
CA GLY A 2 -47.90 7.16 -15.24
C GLY A 2 -46.67 6.28 -15.34
N GLU A 3 -45.53 6.90 -15.47
CA GLU A 3 -44.23 6.26 -15.36
C GLU A 3 -43.95 5.84 -13.93
N GLN A 4 -43.70 4.56 -13.71
CA GLN A 4 -43.22 4.03 -12.45
C GLN A 4 -41.72 3.82 -12.53
N SER A 5 -41.01 4.52 -11.66
CA SER A 5 -39.59 4.33 -11.32
C SER A 5 -39.42 3.02 -10.53
N PRO A 6 -38.36 2.22 -10.77
CA PRO A 6 -38.12 1.02 -9.99
C PRO A 6 -37.41 1.37 -8.67
N ALA A 7 -38.16 1.30 -7.59
CA ALA A 7 -37.64 1.41 -6.23
C ALA A 7 -36.99 0.09 -5.80
N SER A 8 -35.84 0.26 -5.22
CA SER A 8 -35.02 -0.65 -4.41
C SER A 8 -35.77 -1.77 -3.66
N LEU A 9 -35.40 -3.02 -3.96
CA LEU A 9 -35.73 -4.19 -3.14
C LEU A 9 -34.71 -4.30 -2.00
N ILE A 10 -35.06 -3.76 -0.84
CA ILE A 10 -34.43 -4.09 0.43
C ILE A 10 -35.23 -5.25 1.02
N ASN A 11 -34.69 -6.46 0.98
CA ASN A 11 -35.27 -7.61 1.64
C ASN A 11 -35.00 -7.52 3.15
N TYR A 12 -36.04 -7.17 3.91
CA TYR A 12 -36.08 -7.38 5.35
C TYR A 12 -36.49 -8.83 5.63
N TYR A 13 -35.57 -9.62 6.15
CA TYR A 13 -35.92 -10.87 6.81
C TYR A 13 -36.35 -10.55 8.24
N THR A 14 -37.64 -10.60 8.49
CA THR A 14 -38.22 -10.68 9.84
C THR A 14 -38.16 -12.12 10.32
N GLU A 15 -37.21 -12.46 11.16
CA GLU A 15 -37.22 -13.72 11.90
C GLU A 15 -38.12 -13.58 13.14
N SER A 16 -39.19 -14.39 13.18
CA SER A 16 -39.98 -14.63 14.38
C SER A 16 -39.20 -15.57 15.30
N TYR A 17 -38.77 -15.06 16.45
CA TYR A 17 -38.10 -15.87 17.48
C TYR A 17 -39.12 -16.54 18.39
N SER A 18 -39.13 -17.88 18.36
CA SER A 18 -39.68 -18.73 19.41
C SER A 18 -38.61 -18.88 20.50
N LEU A 19 -38.94 -18.44 21.72
CA LEU A 19 -38.09 -18.52 22.88
C LEU A 19 -38.05 -19.97 23.42
N HIS A 20 -36.90 -20.65 23.23
CA HIS A 20 -36.48 -21.74 24.11
C HIS A 20 -35.03 -21.48 24.61
N PRO A 21 -34.81 -21.54 25.93
CA PRO A 21 -33.47 -21.26 26.48
C PRO A 21 -32.65 -22.56 26.48
N LEU A 22 -31.91 -22.82 25.42
CA LEU A 22 -30.77 -23.73 25.45
C LEU A 22 -29.50 -22.88 25.24
N ASN A 23 -28.79 -22.72 26.33
CA ASN A 23 -27.51 -22.09 26.44
C ASN A 23 -26.46 -22.88 25.63
N LEU A 24 -26.43 -22.70 24.32
CA LEU A 24 -25.37 -23.14 23.43
C LEU A 24 -24.57 -21.91 23.05
N ASN A 25 -23.44 -21.72 23.71
CA ASN A 25 -22.39 -20.81 23.28
C ASN A 25 -21.88 -21.22 21.87
N PHE A 26 -22.67 -20.98 20.84
CA PHE A 26 -22.17 -20.95 19.48
C PHE A 26 -21.30 -19.67 19.37
N LYS A 27 -20.00 -19.83 19.59
CA LYS A 27 -19.03 -18.89 19.03
C LYS A 27 -19.29 -18.90 17.54
N ARG A 28 -20.00 -17.88 17.03
CA ARG A 28 -20.08 -17.60 15.59
C ARG A 28 -18.66 -17.32 15.15
N THR A 29 -17.95 -18.34 14.73
CA THR A 29 -16.66 -18.16 14.07
C THR A 29 -16.96 -17.50 12.73
N ILE A 30 -16.49 -16.27 12.59
CA ILE A 30 -16.62 -15.53 11.34
C ILE A 30 -15.67 -16.18 10.35
N ILE A 31 -16.20 -17.06 9.52
CA ILE A 31 -15.47 -17.59 8.35
C ILE A 31 -15.21 -16.39 7.45
N MET A 32 -13.98 -15.91 7.40
CA MET A 32 -13.60 -14.79 6.55
C MET A 32 -13.46 -15.28 5.11
N SER A 33 -14.58 -15.26 4.37
CA SER A 33 -14.55 -15.37 2.92
C SER A 33 -13.64 -14.29 2.36
N LYS A 34 -12.61 -14.67 1.65
CA LYS A 34 -11.72 -13.75 0.95
C LYS A 34 -11.76 -14.05 -0.53
N LYS A 35 -12.24 -13.07 -1.30
CA LYS A 35 -12.39 -13.16 -2.74
C LYS A 35 -11.42 -12.22 -3.45
N VAL A 36 -10.81 -12.72 -4.51
CA VAL A 36 -9.97 -11.95 -5.41
C VAL A 36 -10.41 -12.19 -6.85
N PHE A 37 -10.08 -11.28 -7.75
CA PHE A 37 -10.35 -11.43 -9.17
C PHE A 37 -9.04 -11.60 -9.93
N LEU A 38 -8.97 -12.65 -10.77
CA LEU A 38 -7.96 -12.73 -11.81
C LEU A 38 -8.51 -12.03 -13.05
N ARG A 39 -7.90 -10.94 -13.44
CA ARG A 39 -8.30 -10.12 -14.59
C ARG A 39 -7.26 -10.14 -15.69
N ARG A 40 -7.70 -9.94 -16.93
CA ARG A 40 -6.79 -9.74 -18.06
C ARG A 40 -6.49 -8.26 -18.29
N LYS A 41 -5.39 -7.99 -18.94
CA LYS A 41 -5.04 -6.65 -19.44
C LYS A 41 -6.09 -6.20 -20.46
N ASP A 42 -6.60 -5.00 -20.33
CA ASP A 42 -7.44 -4.38 -21.34
C ASP A 42 -6.53 -3.95 -22.49
N LEU A 43 -6.78 -4.47 -23.68
CA LEU A 43 -5.98 -4.20 -24.87
C LEU A 43 -6.43 -2.93 -25.61
N GLY A 44 -7.40 -2.18 -25.05
CA GLY A 44 -7.80 -0.87 -25.59
C GLY A 44 -8.34 -0.91 -27.02
N GLY A 45 -8.96 -1.99 -27.44
CA GLY A 45 -9.52 -2.12 -28.80
C GLY A 45 -10.97 -1.65 -28.87
N HIS A 46 -11.37 -1.02 -29.99
CA HIS A 46 -12.75 -0.67 -30.30
C HIS A 46 -13.61 -1.88 -30.70
N LEU A 47 -13.46 -3.00 -29.99
CA LEU A 47 -14.31 -4.15 -30.21
C LEU A 47 -15.71 -3.85 -29.65
N PRO A 48 -16.79 -4.21 -30.39
CA PRO A 48 -18.15 -4.07 -29.89
C PRO A 48 -18.32 -4.74 -28.54
N LYS A 49 -18.98 -4.08 -27.57
CA LYS A 49 -19.14 -4.59 -26.18
C LYS A 49 -19.70 -6.01 -26.12
N ALA A 50 -20.56 -6.39 -27.07
CA ALA A 50 -21.15 -7.74 -27.14
C ALA A 50 -20.09 -8.83 -27.45
N VAL A 51 -19.09 -8.53 -28.27
CA VAL A 51 -18.03 -9.50 -28.63
C VAL A 51 -16.97 -9.62 -27.51
N THR A 52 -16.72 -8.53 -26.78
CA THR A 52 -15.74 -8.52 -25.69
C THR A 52 -16.19 -9.26 -24.44
N ALA A 53 -17.50 -9.30 -24.15
CA ALA A 53 -18.04 -9.96 -22.96
C ALA A 53 -17.85 -11.50 -22.99
N GLU A 54 -17.93 -12.13 -24.16
CA GLU A 54 -17.78 -13.57 -24.33
C GLU A 54 -16.35 -14.02 -24.64
N ALA A 55 -15.46 -13.11 -25.07
CA ALA A 55 -14.09 -13.45 -25.39
C ALA A 55 -13.33 -13.87 -24.12
N LYS A 56 -13.04 -15.16 -24.01
CA LYS A 56 -12.22 -15.72 -22.92
C LYS A 56 -10.78 -15.89 -23.38
N THR A 57 -9.86 -15.29 -22.62
CA THR A 57 -8.42 -15.58 -22.77
C THR A 57 -8.05 -16.63 -21.74
N ARG A 58 -7.19 -17.57 -22.09
CA ARG A 58 -6.78 -18.64 -21.16
C ARG A 58 -5.43 -18.30 -20.54
N LEU A 59 -5.34 -18.41 -19.21
CA LEU A 59 -4.07 -18.51 -18.51
C LEU A 59 -3.70 -19.99 -18.46
N SER A 60 -2.90 -20.42 -19.43
CA SER A 60 -2.49 -21.82 -19.58
C SER A 60 -1.16 -22.07 -18.89
N SER A 61 -0.89 -23.33 -18.54
CA SER A 61 0.38 -23.74 -17.96
C SER A 61 1.59 -23.30 -18.80
N VAL A 62 2.66 -23.00 -18.12
CA VAL A 62 3.98 -22.70 -18.71
C VAL A 62 5.02 -23.63 -18.13
N TYR A 63 6.09 -23.87 -18.88
CA TYR A 63 7.19 -24.73 -18.43
C TYR A 63 8.35 -23.87 -17.94
N VAL A 64 8.82 -24.19 -16.74
CA VAL A 64 10.03 -23.60 -16.12
C VAL A 64 10.99 -24.75 -15.89
N ASN A 65 12.21 -24.67 -16.40
CA ASN A 65 13.23 -25.74 -16.30
C ASN A 65 12.70 -27.13 -16.74
N ARG A 66 11.94 -27.17 -17.84
CA ARG A 66 11.34 -28.39 -18.42
C ARG A 66 10.28 -29.07 -17.53
N GLN A 67 9.82 -28.40 -16.49
CA GLN A 67 8.71 -28.85 -15.63
C GLN A 67 7.53 -27.88 -15.73
N PRO A 68 6.27 -28.36 -15.68
CA PRO A 68 5.13 -27.46 -15.62
C PRO A 68 5.21 -26.62 -14.34
N LEU A 69 4.81 -25.37 -14.46
CA LEU A 69 4.70 -24.48 -13.30
C LEU A 69 3.71 -25.04 -12.31
N LYS A 70 4.12 -25.17 -11.06
CA LYS A 70 3.29 -25.66 -9.96
C LYS A 70 2.87 -24.51 -9.06
N GLY A 71 1.59 -24.44 -8.72
CA GLY A 71 1.06 -23.49 -7.74
C GLY A 71 1.46 -23.83 -6.30
N PHE A 72 1.70 -25.11 -6.01
CA PHE A 72 1.96 -25.62 -4.67
C PHE A 72 3.39 -26.18 -4.52
N SER A 73 3.88 -26.22 -3.28
CA SER A 73 5.03 -27.04 -2.90
C SER A 73 4.60 -28.52 -2.85
N PRO A 74 5.55 -29.47 -2.81
CA PRO A 74 5.22 -30.90 -2.71
C PRO A 74 4.35 -31.24 -1.47
N GLU A 75 4.58 -30.58 -0.35
CA GLU A 75 3.80 -30.77 0.89
C GLU A 75 2.38 -30.22 0.74
N GLU A 76 2.24 -29.05 0.12
CA GLU A 76 0.95 -28.45 -0.17
C GLU A 76 0.16 -29.27 -1.20
N GLU A 77 0.83 -29.84 -2.21
CA GLU A 77 0.18 -30.75 -3.15
C GLU A 77 -0.43 -31.95 -2.43
N LYS A 78 0.34 -32.63 -1.57
CA LYS A 78 -0.17 -33.77 -0.78
C LYS A 78 -1.33 -33.36 0.12
N LYS A 79 -1.26 -32.17 0.70
CA LYS A 79 -2.29 -31.67 1.62
C LYS A 79 -3.59 -31.28 0.92
N TYR A 80 -3.50 -30.55 -0.20
CA TYR A 80 -4.67 -29.89 -0.81
C TYR A 80 -5.17 -30.56 -2.08
N MET A 81 -4.34 -31.39 -2.75
CA MET A 81 -4.75 -32.07 -3.99
C MET A 81 -5.20 -33.51 -3.76
N GLN A 82 -5.16 -33.99 -2.52
CA GLN A 82 -5.75 -35.27 -2.15
C GLN A 82 -7.28 -35.22 -2.40
N GLY A 83 -7.78 -36.11 -3.25
CA GLY A 83 -9.17 -36.10 -3.69
C GLY A 83 -9.46 -35.31 -4.96
N ILE A 84 -8.47 -34.61 -5.51
CA ILE A 84 -8.52 -33.99 -6.85
C ILE A 84 -7.80 -34.87 -7.85
N LEU A 85 -6.66 -35.42 -7.47
CA LEU A 85 -5.95 -36.43 -8.23
C LEU A 85 -6.56 -37.80 -7.91
N ASP A 86 -6.69 -38.61 -8.94
CA ASP A 86 -7.32 -39.98 -8.83
C ASP A 86 -6.41 -40.99 -8.12
N VAL A 87 -5.36 -40.54 -7.45
CA VAL A 87 -4.37 -41.36 -6.73
C VAL A 87 -4.09 -40.79 -5.35
N SER A 88 -3.75 -41.67 -4.41
CA SER A 88 -3.34 -41.18 -3.08
C SER A 88 -1.94 -40.58 -3.10
N PRO A 89 -1.60 -39.64 -2.16
CA PRO A 89 -0.29 -39.03 -2.06
C PRO A 89 0.88 -39.99 -1.87
N GLU A 90 0.60 -41.18 -1.33
CA GLU A 90 1.60 -42.23 -1.08
C GLU A 90 1.79 -43.17 -2.29
N HIS A 91 0.97 -43.04 -3.33
CA HIS A 91 1.05 -43.88 -4.52
C HIS A 91 2.27 -43.52 -5.38
N VAL A 92 2.91 -44.53 -5.96
CA VAL A 92 4.13 -44.35 -6.80
C VAL A 92 3.90 -43.45 -8.01
N ASP A 93 2.67 -43.44 -8.55
CA ASP A 93 2.31 -42.60 -9.71
C ASP A 93 1.87 -41.18 -9.34
N TRP A 94 1.83 -40.80 -8.04
CA TRP A 94 1.46 -39.45 -7.61
C TRP A 94 2.23 -38.34 -8.34
N PRO A 95 3.59 -38.42 -8.50
CA PRO A 95 4.35 -37.38 -9.19
C PRO A 95 3.94 -37.20 -10.66
N LYS A 96 3.54 -38.30 -11.32
CA LYS A 96 3.08 -38.27 -12.71
C LYS A 96 1.69 -37.62 -12.83
N HIS A 97 0.77 -37.96 -11.95
CA HIS A 97 -0.57 -37.36 -11.92
C HIS A 97 -0.51 -35.88 -11.57
N SER A 98 0.29 -35.49 -10.55
CA SER A 98 0.55 -34.10 -10.23
C SER A 98 1.13 -33.33 -11.41
N LYS A 99 2.15 -33.87 -12.08
CA LYS A 99 2.76 -33.24 -13.25
C LYS A 99 1.75 -33.02 -14.37
N ASN A 100 0.93 -34.01 -14.69
CA ASN A 100 -0.09 -33.92 -15.74
C ASN A 100 -1.15 -32.87 -15.38
N PHE A 101 -1.64 -32.87 -14.14
CA PHE A 101 -2.59 -31.87 -13.66
C PHE A 101 -2.08 -30.43 -13.89
N TRP A 102 -0.84 -30.14 -13.47
CA TRP A 102 -0.27 -28.81 -13.64
C TRP A 102 0.02 -28.47 -15.11
N ALA A 103 0.38 -29.47 -15.94
CA ALA A 103 0.58 -29.29 -17.38
C ALA A 103 -0.71 -28.93 -18.10
N ASP A 104 -1.83 -29.54 -17.70
CA ASP A 104 -3.14 -29.37 -18.33
C ASP A 104 -3.93 -28.20 -17.74
N LEU A 105 -3.47 -27.61 -16.62
CA LEU A 105 -4.18 -26.52 -15.97
C LEU A 105 -4.33 -25.31 -16.87
N SER A 106 -5.58 -24.94 -17.12
CA SER A 106 -5.93 -23.79 -17.95
C SER A 106 -7.10 -23.04 -17.33
N ILE A 107 -6.90 -21.76 -17.01
CA ILE A 107 -7.89 -20.91 -16.37
C ILE A 107 -8.48 -19.98 -17.43
N PRO A 108 -9.76 -20.14 -17.78
CA PRO A 108 -10.44 -19.23 -18.70
C PRO A 108 -10.75 -17.92 -17.99
N VAL A 109 -10.19 -16.80 -18.46
CA VAL A 109 -10.39 -15.48 -17.89
C VAL A 109 -11.23 -14.64 -18.86
N SER A 110 -12.44 -14.26 -18.43
CA SER A 110 -13.31 -13.36 -19.18
C SER A 110 -12.81 -11.91 -19.13
N PHE A 111 -13.45 -11.01 -19.87
CA PHE A 111 -13.15 -9.58 -19.80
C PHE A 111 -13.39 -9.00 -18.41
N THR A 112 -14.46 -9.42 -17.75
CA THR A 112 -14.78 -9.02 -16.37
C THR A 112 -13.90 -9.70 -15.32
N GLY A 113 -13.08 -10.68 -15.73
CA GLY A 113 -12.25 -11.49 -14.86
C GLY A 113 -12.95 -12.76 -14.38
N ILE A 114 -12.26 -13.52 -13.56
CA ILE A 114 -12.79 -14.66 -12.81
C ILE A 114 -12.62 -14.40 -11.32
N GLU A 115 -13.70 -14.59 -10.56
CA GLU A 115 -13.67 -14.53 -9.10
C GLU A 115 -13.08 -15.83 -8.56
N LEU A 116 -12.16 -15.72 -7.59
CA LEU A 116 -11.51 -16.83 -6.92
C LEU A 116 -11.72 -16.68 -5.40
N GLU A 117 -12.32 -17.69 -4.78
CA GLU A 117 -12.50 -17.79 -3.34
C GLU A 117 -11.24 -18.36 -2.70
N ILE A 118 -10.50 -17.50 -1.96
CA ILE A 118 -9.23 -17.87 -1.31
C ILE A 118 -9.31 -17.85 0.22
N GLY A 119 -10.52 -17.70 0.76
CA GLY A 119 -10.79 -17.80 2.19
C GLY A 119 -10.43 -19.19 2.73
N LYS A 120 -10.17 -19.24 4.02
CA LYS A 120 -9.89 -20.49 4.76
C LYS A 120 -10.87 -20.65 5.90
N ASP A 121 -11.16 -21.90 6.22
CA ASP A 121 -11.95 -22.27 7.40
C ASP A 121 -11.12 -22.15 8.70
N GLU A 122 -11.73 -22.51 9.81
CA GLU A 122 -11.12 -22.51 11.15
C GLU A 122 -9.89 -23.42 11.27
N ASN A 123 -9.85 -24.48 10.47
CA ASN A 123 -8.76 -25.45 10.44
C ASN A 123 -7.65 -25.05 9.46
N GLY A 124 -7.80 -23.88 8.80
CA GLY A 124 -6.86 -23.40 7.80
C GLY A 124 -6.98 -24.10 6.44
N ALA A 125 -8.07 -24.88 6.22
CA ALA A 125 -8.36 -25.48 4.91
C ALA A 125 -9.03 -24.45 3.99
N PRO A 126 -8.73 -24.45 2.67
CA PRO A 126 -9.37 -23.56 1.72
C PRO A 126 -10.87 -23.82 1.61
N LEU A 127 -11.69 -22.76 1.57
CA LEU A 127 -13.16 -22.87 1.36
C LEU A 127 -13.48 -23.42 -0.04
N SER A 128 -12.68 -23.03 -1.05
CA SER A 128 -12.73 -23.60 -2.40
C SER A 128 -11.34 -24.07 -2.80
N ILE A 129 -11.12 -25.38 -2.79
CA ILE A 129 -9.81 -25.96 -3.13
C ILE A 129 -9.40 -25.60 -4.56
N MET A 130 -10.32 -25.69 -5.52
CA MET A 130 -10.04 -25.40 -6.93
C MET A 130 -9.69 -23.94 -7.16
N ASP A 131 -10.35 -23.00 -6.49
CA ASP A 131 -10.02 -21.59 -6.63
C ASP A 131 -8.71 -21.24 -5.91
N TYR A 132 -8.43 -21.93 -4.80
CA TYR A 132 -7.16 -21.80 -4.10
C TYR A 132 -5.99 -22.32 -4.95
N ILE A 133 -6.17 -23.43 -5.70
CA ILE A 133 -5.20 -23.94 -6.68
C ILE A 133 -5.00 -22.93 -7.81
N LYS A 134 -6.09 -22.44 -8.43
CA LYS A 134 -6.02 -21.44 -9.51
C LYS A 134 -5.31 -20.16 -9.05
N TYR A 135 -5.62 -19.70 -7.84
CA TYR A 135 -4.97 -18.53 -7.26
C TYR A 135 -3.46 -18.71 -7.08
N ASN A 136 -3.04 -19.82 -6.43
CA ASN A 136 -1.63 -20.10 -6.18
C ASN A 136 -0.84 -20.33 -7.48
N PHE A 137 -1.47 -20.94 -8.48
CA PHE A 137 -0.90 -21.03 -9.83
C PHE A 137 -0.76 -19.65 -10.46
N ALA A 138 -1.81 -18.82 -10.40
CA ALA A 138 -1.81 -17.50 -11.01
C ALA A 138 -0.74 -16.57 -10.43
N ILE A 139 -0.58 -16.51 -9.09
CA ILE A 139 0.41 -15.62 -8.46
C ILE A 139 1.88 -15.99 -8.75
N LYS A 140 2.13 -17.24 -9.12
CA LYS A 140 3.47 -17.72 -9.51
C LYS A 140 3.71 -17.62 -11.02
N HIS A 141 2.65 -17.34 -11.79
CA HIS A 141 2.72 -17.37 -13.25
C HIS A 141 3.44 -16.11 -13.80
N PRO A 142 4.42 -16.25 -14.71
CA PRO A 142 5.23 -15.13 -15.20
C PRO A 142 4.41 -14.02 -15.90
N TYR A 143 3.27 -14.35 -16.49
CA TYR A 143 2.39 -13.39 -17.18
C TYR A 143 1.33 -12.75 -16.28
N VAL A 144 1.35 -13.01 -14.97
CA VAL A 144 0.42 -12.43 -14.01
C VAL A 144 1.15 -11.42 -13.12
N ALA A 145 0.59 -10.24 -12.99
CA ALA A 145 1.01 -9.22 -12.05
C ALA A 145 0.23 -9.35 -10.74
N LEU A 146 0.81 -8.97 -9.62
CA LEU A 146 0.12 -8.98 -8.33
C LEU A 146 -0.76 -7.75 -8.12
N THR A 147 -0.58 -6.71 -8.94
CA THR A 147 -1.39 -5.49 -8.92
C THR A 147 -1.63 -4.99 -10.34
N LYS A 148 -2.61 -4.08 -10.49
CA LYS A 148 -2.90 -3.44 -11.76
C LYS A 148 -1.75 -2.53 -12.21
N GLU A 149 -1.15 -1.82 -11.28
CA GLU A 149 -0.02 -0.91 -11.53
C GLU A 149 1.20 -1.67 -12.06
N GLU A 150 1.53 -2.83 -11.46
CA GLU A 150 2.60 -3.69 -11.96
C GLU A 150 2.32 -4.15 -13.39
N MET A 151 1.06 -4.54 -13.70
CA MET A 151 0.68 -4.94 -15.06
C MET A 151 0.81 -3.79 -16.07
N GLU A 152 0.52 -2.55 -15.66
CA GLU A 152 0.62 -1.39 -16.54
C GLU A 152 2.07 -1.03 -16.86
N THR A 153 2.98 -1.23 -15.92
CA THR A 153 4.42 -0.94 -16.07
C THR A 153 5.21 -2.04 -16.74
N ASP A 154 4.80 -3.31 -16.60
CA ASP A 154 5.48 -4.47 -17.19
C ASP A 154 4.73 -4.97 -18.44
N ILE A 155 5.35 -4.81 -19.61
CA ILE A 155 4.78 -5.21 -20.90
C ILE A 155 4.58 -6.73 -21.03
N THR A 156 5.31 -7.53 -20.27
CA THR A 156 5.20 -9.00 -20.29
C THR A 156 3.96 -9.51 -19.61
N LYS A 157 3.40 -8.72 -18.69
CA LYS A 157 2.21 -9.07 -17.92
C LYS A 157 0.93 -8.94 -18.76
N LYS A 158 0.15 -10.00 -18.80
CA LYS A 158 -1.11 -10.08 -19.55
C LYS A 158 -2.34 -10.16 -18.63
N PHE A 159 -2.12 -10.51 -17.37
CA PHE A 159 -3.14 -10.67 -16.34
C PHE A 159 -2.69 -9.99 -15.05
N TYR A 160 -3.63 -9.74 -14.14
CA TYR A 160 -3.33 -9.24 -12.79
C TYR A 160 -4.32 -9.76 -11.77
N ILE A 161 -3.90 -9.78 -10.51
CA ILE A 161 -4.75 -10.09 -9.37
C ILE A 161 -5.34 -8.80 -8.82
N GLN A 162 -6.66 -8.72 -8.73
CA GLN A 162 -7.36 -7.63 -8.09
C GLN A 162 -7.94 -8.10 -6.75
N ASP A 163 -7.45 -7.55 -5.65
CA ASP A 163 -8.00 -7.73 -4.30
C ASP A 163 -8.75 -6.46 -3.91
N LEU A 164 -10.07 -6.44 -4.11
CA LEU A 164 -10.91 -5.27 -3.87
C LEU A 164 -10.81 -4.79 -2.41
N LEU A 165 -10.75 -5.69 -1.44
CA LEU A 165 -10.62 -5.33 -0.03
C LEU A 165 -9.29 -4.64 0.27
N ARG A 166 -8.22 -5.07 -0.38
CA ARG A 166 -6.90 -4.42 -0.27
C ARG A 166 -6.91 -3.04 -0.94
N GLU A 167 -7.48 -2.95 -2.15
CA GLU A 167 -7.60 -1.67 -2.86
C GLU A 167 -8.40 -0.64 -2.06
N ASP A 168 -9.54 -1.05 -1.49
CA ASP A 168 -10.37 -0.16 -0.67
C ASP A 168 -9.64 0.28 0.61
N LYS A 169 -8.90 -0.63 1.27
CA LYS A 169 -8.07 -0.26 2.42
C LYS A 169 -6.99 0.76 2.05
N VAL A 170 -6.31 0.55 0.91
CA VAL A 170 -5.27 1.49 0.42
C VAL A 170 -5.90 2.85 0.11
N LYS A 171 -7.03 2.88 -0.61
CA LYS A 171 -7.77 4.11 -0.91
C LYS A 171 -8.22 4.83 0.36
N ASN A 172 -8.83 4.11 1.31
CA ASN A 172 -9.28 4.69 2.56
C ASN A 172 -8.11 5.24 3.40
N ASN A 173 -6.98 4.55 3.45
CA ASN A 173 -5.78 5.04 4.12
C ASN A 173 -5.22 6.31 3.44
N SER A 174 -5.23 6.36 2.10
CA SER A 174 -4.83 7.56 1.35
C SER A 174 -5.77 8.74 1.63
N ILE A 175 -7.08 8.51 1.63
CA ILE A 175 -8.08 9.54 1.95
C ILE A 175 -7.90 10.02 3.39
N LYS A 176 -7.71 9.12 4.35
CA LYS A 176 -7.47 9.47 5.75
C LYS A 176 -6.24 10.34 5.88
N LEU A 177 -5.14 9.94 5.24
CA LEU A 177 -3.88 10.69 5.27
C LEU A 177 -4.01 12.10 4.68
N LYS A 178 -4.75 12.25 3.57
CA LYS A 178 -5.05 13.59 3.00
C LYS A 178 -5.87 14.43 3.96
N LYS A 179 -6.91 13.87 4.57
CA LYS A 179 -7.72 14.58 5.58
C LYS A 179 -6.90 15.00 6.80
N ASP A 180 -5.99 14.18 7.26
CA ASP A 180 -5.10 14.51 8.37
C ASP A 180 -4.12 15.63 7.97
N ALA A 181 -3.58 15.59 6.75
CA ALA A 181 -2.75 16.67 6.21
C ALA A 181 -3.52 17.99 6.07
N ASP A 182 -4.78 17.96 5.65
CA ASP A 182 -5.61 19.16 5.56
C ASP A 182 -5.88 19.78 6.94
N LYS A 183 -6.18 18.94 7.95
CA LYS A 183 -6.36 19.42 9.32
C LYS A 183 -5.09 20.06 9.88
N GLU A 184 -3.94 19.44 9.66
CA GLU A 184 -2.67 20.02 10.11
C GLU A 184 -2.31 21.29 9.32
N PHE A 185 -2.62 21.37 8.03
CA PHE A 185 -2.42 22.57 7.24
C PHE A 185 -3.21 23.76 7.79
N ILE A 186 -4.49 23.58 8.14
CA ILE A 186 -5.31 24.65 8.75
C ILE A 186 -4.70 25.14 10.06
N LYS A 187 -4.14 24.25 10.89
CA LYS A 187 -3.46 24.66 12.13
C LYS A 187 -2.17 25.45 11.85
N VAL A 188 -1.42 25.00 10.87
CA VAL A 188 -0.12 25.60 10.52
C VAL A 188 -0.30 26.94 9.82
N SER A 189 -1.30 27.09 8.94
CA SER A 189 -1.55 28.33 8.18
C SER A 189 -1.89 29.54 9.03
N SER A 190 -2.33 29.32 10.29
CA SER A 190 -2.53 30.39 11.24
C SER A 190 -1.22 31.02 11.78
N ASN A 191 -0.05 30.44 11.49
CA ASN A 191 1.25 30.89 12.00
C ASN A 191 2.31 30.85 10.92
N LEU A 192 2.64 32.05 10.38
CA LEU A 192 3.64 32.22 9.31
C LEU A 192 5.01 31.65 9.67
N SER A 193 5.46 31.81 10.92
CA SER A 193 6.74 31.27 11.37
C SER A 193 6.78 29.74 11.27
N ASN A 194 5.68 29.08 11.62
CA ASN A 194 5.57 27.62 11.47
C ASN A 194 5.52 27.20 10.01
N MET A 195 4.81 27.96 9.15
CA MET A 195 4.81 27.70 7.71
C MET A 195 6.21 27.78 7.13
N LYS A 196 6.99 28.80 7.45
CA LYS A 196 8.40 28.94 7.04
C LYS A 196 9.25 27.76 7.49
N ARG A 197 9.13 27.37 8.76
CA ARG A 197 9.87 26.21 9.33
C ARG A 197 9.57 24.92 8.58
N ILE A 198 8.29 24.63 8.33
CA ILE A 198 7.88 23.42 7.62
C ILE A 198 8.34 23.46 6.16
N LEU A 199 8.18 24.60 5.49
CA LEU A 199 8.60 24.77 4.11
C LEU A 199 10.11 24.51 3.95
N ARG A 200 10.94 25.04 4.88
CA ARG A 200 12.39 24.81 4.90
C ARG A 200 12.75 23.34 5.04
N LEU A 201 12.00 22.57 5.85
CA LEU A 201 12.22 21.13 6.02
C LEU A 201 11.63 20.25 4.90
N MET A 202 10.65 20.74 4.16
CA MET A 202 10.04 20.01 3.06
C MET A 202 10.74 20.20 1.72
N SER A 203 11.29 21.40 1.52
CA SER A 203 11.94 21.80 0.28
C SER A 203 13.28 22.45 0.57
N ASN A 204 14.14 22.54 -0.45
CA ASN A 204 15.42 23.27 -0.36
C ASN A 204 15.24 24.77 -0.63
N THR A 205 14.02 25.29 -0.60
CA THR A 205 13.72 26.69 -0.88
C THR A 205 13.93 27.52 0.38
N ASN A 206 14.54 28.71 0.22
CA ASN A 206 14.66 29.64 1.34
C ASN A 206 13.36 30.48 1.49
N PRO A 207 12.55 30.25 2.53
CA PRO A 207 11.27 30.93 2.71
C PRO A 207 11.40 32.41 3.07
N ASP A 208 12.58 32.86 3.48
CA ASP A 208 12.77 34.27 3.88
C ASP A 208 12.81 35.24 2.70
N ARG A 209 12.96 34.69 1.48
CA ARG A 209 12.91 35.48 0.22
C ARG A 209 11.54 35.43 -0.46
N MET A 210 10.54 34.83 0.20
CA MET A 210 9.21 34.62 -0.34
C MET A 210 8.20 35.52 0.35
N THR A 211 7.15 35.92 -0.39
CA THR A 211 5.98 36.55 0.21
C THR A 211 5.13 35.55 0.97
N ASP A 212 4.28 36.03 1.88
CA ASP A 212 3.42 35.18 2.71
C ASP A 212 2.52 34.30 1.83
N ASP A 213 1.94 34.83 0.76
CA ASP A 213 1.12 34.07 -0.20
C ASP A 213 1.93 33.00 -0.95
N GLN A 214 3.19 33.29 -1.30
CA GLN A 214 4.06 32.31 -1.95
C GLN A 214 4.42 31.17 -1.00
N ILE A 215 4.62 31.47 0.29
CA ILE A 215 4.88 30.46 1.32
C ILE A 215 3.67 29.55 1.49
N GLU A 216 2.48 30.13 1.61
CA GLU A 216 1.24 29.36 1.77
C GLU A 216 0.95 28.49 0.56
N ASN A 217 1.04 29.03 -0.65
CA ASN A 217 0.82 28.29 -1.90
C ASN A 217 1.83 27.14 -2.06
N SER A 218 3.14 27.42 -1.86
CA SER A 218 4.17 26.37 -1.95
C SER A 218 3.97 25.26 -0.92
N LEU A 219 3.59 25.63 0.30
CA LEU A 219 3.32 24.65 1.34
C LEU A 219 2.07 23.81 1.03
N TYR A 220 1.03 24.43 0.46
CA TYR A 220 -0.18 23.73 0.01
C TYR A 220 0.13 22.70 -1.09
N GLU A 221 0.96 23.07 -2.07
CA GLU A 221 1.40 22.16 -3.14
C GLU A 221 2.22 20.99 -2.57
N LEU A 222 3.18 21.26 -1.69
CA LEU A 222 4.00 20.22 -1.05
C LEU A 222 3.17 19.28 -0.16
N LYS A 223 2.17 19.81 0.55
CA LYS A 223 1.20 19.02 1.31
C LYS A 223 0.44 18.06 0.40
N ASN A 224 -0.03 18.52 -0.75
CA ASN A 224 -0.77 17.70 -1.70
C ASN A 224 0.13 16.65 -2.39
N ALA A 225 1.35 17.02 -2.73
CA ALA A 225 2.33 16.12 -3.33
C ALA A 225 2.81 15.03 -2.36
N SER A 226 2.98 15.38 -1.08
CA SER A 226 3.53 14.46 -0.08
C SER A 226 2.83 14.58 1.28
N PRO A 227 1.55 14.17 1.41
CA PRO A 227 0.77 14.36 2.63
C PRO A 227 1.41 13.69 3.87
N LYS A 228 1.97 12.50 3.68
CA LYS A 228 2.65 11.75 4.76
C LYS A 228 3.88 12.49 5.30
N LYS A 229 4.71 13.05 4.41
CA LYS A 229 5.89 13.83 4.80
C LYS A 229 5.47 15.11 5.52
N PHE A 230 4.44 15.79 5.00
CA PHE A 230 3.89 17.01 5.59
C PHE A 230 3.40 16.77 7.02
N VAL A 231 2.50 15.78 7.25
CA VAL A 231 2.00 15.47 8.60
C VAL A 231 3.14 15.12 9.55
N ARG A 232 4.10 14.31 9.10
CA ARG A 232 5.25 13.91 9.95
C ARG A 232 6.07 15.14 10.40
N ILE A 233 6.30 16.11 9.50
CA ILE A 233 7.09 17.29 9.80
C ILE A 233 6.28 18.27 10.66
N SER A 234 5.02 18.55 10.30
CA SER A 234 4.18 19.53 11.02
C SER A 234 3.87 19.12 12.47
N THR A 235 3.84 17.81 12.75
CA THR A 235 3.60 17.28 14.10
C THR A 235 4.87 16.95 14.88
N ASP A 236 6.06 17.23 14.31
CA ASP A 236 7.33 16.94 14.97
C ASP A 236 7.55 17.89 16.16
N LYS A 237 7.76 17.30 17.34
CA LYS A 237 8.07 18.06 18.59
C LYS A 237 9.39 18.86 18.49
N ASN A 238 10.25 18.50 17.55
CA ASN A 238 11.55 19.13 17.32
C ASN A 238 11.55 20.02 16.08
N LEU A 239 10.38 20.35 15.52
CA LEU A 239 10.22 21.15 14.31
C LEU A 239 11.09 22.41 14.33
N GLU A 240 11.05 23.17 15.43
CA GLU A 240 11.80 24.42 15.58
C GLU A 240 13.30 24.20 15.47
N VAL A 241 13.87 23.31 16.26
CA VAL A 241 15.32 23.05 16.27
C VAL A 241 15.80 22.48 14.96
N LYS A 242 15.00 21.58 14.33
CA LYS A 242 15.33 21.06 13.00
C LYS A 242 15.36 22.15 11.94
N ALA A 243 14.38 23.05 11.95
CA ALA A 243 14.34 24.17 11.01
C ALA A 243 15.49 25.15 11.23
N GLU A 244 15.86 25.41 12.49
CA GLU A 244 17.03 26.22 12.82
C GLU A 244 18.35 25.59 12.34
N ILE A 245 18.51 24.28 12.46
CA ILE A 245 19.69 23.55 11.93
C ILE A 245 19.80 23.73 10.42
N GLU A 246 18.70 23.53 9.67
CA GLU A 246 18.72 23.74 8.21
C GLU A 246 18.96 25.20 7.85
N GLU A 247 18.48 26.15 8.64
CA GLU A 247 18.79 27.59 8.49
C GLU A 247 20.26 27.86 8.71
N MET A 248 20.85 27.33 9.78
CA MET A 248 22.27 27.45 10.08
C MET A 248 23.15 26.84 8.98
N ILE A 249 22.72 25.73 8.38
CA ILE A 249 23.40 25.13 7.22
C ILE A 249 23.31 26.06 6.02
N SER A 250 22.15 26.63 5.74
CA SER A 250 21.93 27.56 4.62
C SER A 250 22.69 28.85 4.78
N ALA A 251 22.86 29.32 6.01
CA ALA A 251 23.65 30.54 6.35
C ALA A 251 25.16 30.27 6.47
N GLY A 252 25.60 29.00 6.37
CA GLY A 252 27.02 28.65 6.48
C GLY A 252 27.57 28.61 7.91
N VAL A 253 26.73 28.73 8.93
CA VAL A 253 27.10 28.52 10.35
C VAL A 253 27.48 27.07 10.62
N LEU A 254 26.68 26.15 10.05
CA LEU A 254 26.96 24.72 10.06
C LEU A 254 27.34 24.25 8.66
N ARG A 255 28.20 23.24 8.58
CA ARG A 255 28.57 22.60 7.33
C ARG A 255 28.00 21.20 7.30
N LYS A 256 27.45 20.80 6.16
CA LYS A 256 26.97 19.45 5.92
C LYS A 256 27.91 18.75 4.94
N ILE A 257 28.59 17.69 5.40
CA ILE A 257 29.52 16.89 4.60
C ILE A 257 28.96 15.47 4.55
N GLY A 258 28.45 15.06 3.39
CA GLY A 258 27.66 13.85 3.27
C GLY A 258 26.40 13.95 4.14
N ASN A 259 26.28 13.08 5.11
CA ASN A 259 25.18 13.11 6.09
C ASN A 259 25.55 13.83 7.39
N GLN A 260 26.85 14.07 7.64
CA GLN A 260 27.33 14.64 8.89
C GLN A 260 27.12 16.16 8.96
N ILE A 261 26.69 16.63 10.11
CA ILE A 261 26.52 18.06 10.42
C ILE A 261 27.66 18.47 11.35
N ILE A 262 28.42 19.48 10.92
CA ILE A 262 29.69 19.87 11.54
C ILE A 262 29.64 21.36 11.89
N PHE A 263 30.09 21.71 13.09
CA PHE A 263 30.33 23.06 13.54
C PHE A 263 31.82 23.28 13.75
N ILE A 264 32.44 24.13 12.94
CA ILE A 264 33.91 24.36 12.88
C ILE A 264 34.58 23.03 12.53
N ASP A 265 35.06 22.26 13.51
CA ASP A 265 35.72 20.97 13.35
C ASP A 265 35.08 19.88 14.22
N GLU A 266 33.96 20.18 14.89
CA GLU A 266 33.21 19.22 15.74
C GLU A 266 32.02 18.64 14.98
N ILE A 267 31.90 17.29 14.94
CA ILE A 267 30.76 16.59 14.40
C ILE A 267 29.65 16.65 15.46
N LEU A 268 28.52 17.30 15.10
CA LEU A 268 27.34 17.40 15.97
C LEU A 268 26.39 16.20 15.83
N GLY A 269 26.44 15.54 14.69
CA GLY A 269 25.64 14.33 14.43
C GLY A 269 25.77 13.84 12.99
N ASP A 270 25.42 12.58 12.77
CA ASP A 270 25.41 11.95 11.46
C ASP A 270 24.12 12.21 10.67
N THR A 271 23.09 12.72 11.35
CA THR A 271 21.80 13.13 10.77
C THR A 271 21.29 14.38 11.48
N THR A 272 20.27 15.03 10.92
CA THR A 272 19.60 16.17 11.57
C THR A 272 18.96 15.71 12.91
N GLU A 273 18.45 14.49 12.98
CA GLU A 273 17.92 13.90 14.20
C GLU A 273 18.98 13.76 15.31
N ASP A 274 20.15 13.20 14.98
CA ASP A 274 21.26 13.03 15.92
C ASP A 274 21.79 14.40 16.40
N THR A 275 21.86 15.36 15.49
CA THR A 275 22.25 16.73 15.81
C THR A 275 21.25 17.37 16.79
N VAL A 276 19.94 17.16 16.62
CA VAL A 276 18.93 17.63 17.57
C VAL A 276 19.11 16.99 18.94
N ILE A 277 19.37 15.68 18.99
CA ILE A 277 19.64 14.97 20.26
C ILE A 277 20.87 15.56 20.94
N HIS A 278 21.97 15.74 20.19
CA HIS A 278 23.22 16.31 20.67
C HIS A 278 23.02 17.73 21.25
N LEU A 279 22.31 18.60 20.52
CA LEU A 279 22.09 19.99 20.94
C LEU A 279 21.08 20.13 22.10
N LYS A 280 20.20 19.17 22.30
CA LYS A 280 19.26 19.13 23.43
C LYS A 280 19.82 18.48 24.67
N ASP A 281 20.96 17.82 24.60
CA ASP A 281 21.63 17.28 25.78
C ASP A 281 22.00 18.44 26.72
N LYS A 282 21.71 18.26 28.02
CA LYS A 282 22.03 19.24 29.06
C LYS A 282 23.51 19.65 29.06
N LYS A 283 24.41 18.71 28.72
CA LYS A 283 25.84 18.99 28.61
C LYS A 283 26.18 19.95 27.48
N ASN A 284 25.37 19.99 26.45
CA ASN A 284 25.59 20.79 25.23
C ASN A 284 24.63 21.99 25.10
N SER A 285 23.82 22.27 26.14
CA SER A 285 22.80 23.34 26.12
C SER A 285 23.33 24.72 25.75
N GLY A 286 24.60 25.03 26.08
CA GLY A 286 25.27 26.26 25.67
C GLY A 286 25.59 26.36 24.18
N LYS A 287 25.77 25.24 23.49
CA LYS A 287 26.12 25.20 22.07
C LYS A 287 24.99 25.74 21.17
N LEU A 288 23.75 25.35 21.45
CA LEU A 288 22.59 25.86 20.70
C LEU A 288 22.49 27.40 20.83
N THR A 289 22.75 27.93 22.02
CA THR A 289 22.75 29.38 22.24
C THR A 289 23.86 30.09 21.43
N ILE A 290 25.06 29.50 21.39
CA ILE A 290 26.17 30.02 20.59
C ILE A 290 25.85 30.00 19.10
N LEU A 291 25.29 28.91 18.62
CA LEU A 291 24.88 28.74 17.22
C LEU A 291 23.80 29.76 16.81
N ARG A 292 22.78 29.97 17.67
CA ARG A 292 21.76 31.00 17.47
C ARG A 292 22.35 32.43 17.45
N ALA A 293 23.30 32.73 18.32
CA ALA A 293 23.99 34.03 18.31
C ALA A 293 24.73 34.25 17.00
N LYS A 294 25.49 33.25 16.53
CA LYS A 294 26.18 33.33 15.23
C LYS A 294 25.24 33.48 14.04
N LEU A 295 24.12 32.76 14.05
CA LEU A 295 23.11 32.89 13.00
C LEU A 295 22.54 34.30 12.96
N LYS A 296 22.26 34.90 14.13
CA LYS A 296 21.74 36.24 14.24
C LYS A 296 22.78 37.30 13.76
N GLU A 297 24.05 37.10 14.05
CA GLU A 297 25.14 37.98 13.57
C GLU A 297 25.21 38.02 12.04
N LEU A 298 25.11 36.82 11.40
CA LEU A 298 25.13 36.74 9.93
C LEU A 298 23.84 37.25 9.27
N SER A 299 22.70 37.25 9.96
CA SER A 299 21.46 37.82 9.43
C SER A 299 21.35 39.33 9.49
N LEU A 300 22.29 40.03 10.13
CA LEU A 300 22.37 41.47 10.25
C LEU A 300 23.32 42.12 9.20
N ILE A 301 24.03 41.29 8.44
CA ILE A 301 24.90 41.66 7.33
C ILE A 301 24.18 41.43 6.01
#